data_b58c390f130d4d19d6f24653ee58b5fc
#
_entry.id   b58c390f130d4d19d6f24653ee58b5fc
#
_cell.length_a   1.000
_cell.length_b   1.000
_cell.length_c   1.000
_cell.angle_alpha   90.00
_cell.angle_beta   90.00
_cell.angle_gamma   90.00
#
_symmetry.space_group_name_H-M   'P 1'
#
loop_
_entity.id
_entity.type
_entity.pdbx_description
1 polymer ?
#
loop_
_entity_poly.entity_id
_entity_poly.type
_entity_poly.pdbx_seq_one_letter_code
_entity_poly.pdbx_strand_id
1 'polypeptide(L)'
;LIFLFPESGETDGPRVIANEEYFTRLGQALIRLLDVRTAEGFVFRVDMRLRPLGESGPLTINFGALEDYLQKQGRDWERYAWVKARAITGAAKYRGLYDEVVRPFVYRRYLDFGVYESLREMKSMIAREVARRDLQDNVKLGPGGIREIEFIVQAQQLIRGGAEPRLQTPSLLTALPRLEGAKLLSAQTVAEL
;
A
#
# COMPACT_ATOMS: atom_id res chain seq x y z
N LEU A 1 -6.25 -6.16 0.20
CA LEU A 1 -5.70 -6.78 -1.01
C LEU A 1 -5.95 -5.90 -2.24
N ILE A 2 -5.10 -6.06 -3.27
CA ILE A 2 -5.29 -5.49 -4.60
C ILE A 2 -4.99 -6.61 -5.59
N PHE A 3 -5.90 -6.86 -6.52
CA PHE A 3 -5.73 -7.88 -7.55
C PHE A 3 -5.29 -7.25 -8.86
N LEU A 4 -4.11 -7.68 -9.34
CA LEU A 4 -3.53 -7.23 -10.59
C LEU A 4 -3.43 -8.39 -11.57
N PHE A 5 -3.65 -8.10 -12.86
CA PHE A 5 -3.42 -9.04 -13.94
C PHE A 5 -2.61 -8.37 -15.08
N PRO A 6 -1.97 -9.16 -15.96
CA PRO A 6 -0.98 -8.61 -16.89
C PRO A 6 -1.54 -7.55 -17.84
N GLU A 7 -2.51 -7.91 -18.66
CA GLU A 7 -3.01 -7.10 -19.77
C GLU A 7 -4.44 -7.44 -20.14
N SER A 8 -5.12 -6.50 -20.77
CA SER A 8 -6.42 -6.74 -21.38
C SER A 8 -6.29 -7.73 -22.54
N GLY A 9 -7.37 -8.40 -22.86
CA GLY A 9 -7.44 -9.43 -23.89
C GLY A 9 -8.53 -10.42 -23.59
N GLU A 10 -8.45 -11.57 -24.19
CA GLU A 10 -9.43 -12.65 -24.07
C GLU A 10 -8.75 -13.96 -23.64
N THR A 11 -9.50 -14.81 -22.98
CA THR A 11 -9.05 -16.15 -22.62
C THR A 11 -9.03 -17.08 -23.85
N ASP A 12 -8.17 -18.08 -23.84
CA ASP A 12 -8.01 -19.10 -24.89
C ASP A 12 -8.79 -20.39 -24.60
N GLY A 13 -9.66 -20.39 -23.61
CA GLY A 13 -10.44 -21.56 -23.19
C GLY A 13 -11.62 -21.88 -24.10
N PRO A 14 -12.37 -22.95 -23.82
CA PRO A 14 -13.56 -23.37 -24.60
C PRO A 14 -14.65 -22.29 -24.66
N ARG A 15 -14.70 -21.42 -23.65
CA ARG A 15 -15.54 -20.23 -23.62
C ARG A 15 -14.63 -19.01 -23.54
N VAL A 16 -14.53 -18.29 -24.63
CA VAL A 16 -13.79 -17.04 -24.70
C VAL A 16 -14.52 -15.96 -23.92
N ILE A 17 -13.84 -15.34 -22.97
CA ILE A 17 -14.32 -14.19 -22.18
C ILE A 17 -13.18 -13.19 -22.02
N ALA A 18 -13.53 -11.92 -21.76
CA ALA A 18 -12.53 -10.89 -21.48
C ALA A 18 -11.69 -11.24 -20.25
N ASN A 19 -10.39 -10.89 -20.25
CA ASN A 19 -9.49 -11.10 -19.12
C ASN A 19 -10.01 -10.40 -17.85
N GLU A 20 -10.59 -9.22 -17.98
CA GLU A 20 -11.20 -8.48 -16.88
C GLU A 20 -12.32 -9.29 -16.19
N GLU A 21 -13.16 -9.94 -16.98
CA GLU A 21 -14.23 -10.78 -16.46
C GLU A 21 -13.65 -12.04 -15.77
N TYR A 22 -12.69 -12.68 -16.41
CA TYR A 22 -12.03 -13.87 -15.87
C TYR A 22 -11.37 -13.58 -14.52
N PHE A 23 -10.52 -12.57 -14.46
CA PHE A 23 -9.80 -12.23 -13.24
C PHE A 23 -10.72 -11.67 -12.15
N THR A 24 -11.79 -10.96 -12.51
CA THR A 24 -12.81 -10.54 -11.54
C THR A 24 -13.50 -11.74 -10.89
N ARG A 25 -13.90 -12.73 -11.67
CA ARG A 25 -14.50 -13.99 -11.15
C ARG A 25 -13.50 -14.75 -10.25
N LEU A 26 -12.24 -14.83 -10.67
CA LEU A 26 -11.17 -15.45 -9.89
C LEU A 26 -10.95 -14.73 -8.55
N GLY A 27 -10.87 -13.39 -8.57
CA GLY A 27 -10.74 -12.57 -7.37
C GLY A 27 -11.93 -12.74 -6.40
N GLN A 28 -13.15 -12.76 -6.91
CA GLN A 28 -14.36 -13.04 -6.12
C GLN A 28 -14.33 -14.42 -5.48
N ALA A 29 -13.87 -15.43 -6.23
CA ALA A 29 -13.74 -16.79 -5.70
C ALA A 29 -12.69 -16.85 -4.59
N LEU A 30 -11.54 -16.19 -4.76
CA LEU A 30 -10.49 -16.13 -3.76
C LEU A 30 -10.96 -15.41 -2.49
N ILE A 31 -11.67 -14.28 -2.61
CA ILE A 31 -12.25 -13.57 -1.46
C ILE A 31 -13.17 -14.50 -0.69
N ARG A 32 -14.07 -15.21 -1.38
CA ARG A 32 -14.98 -16.17 -0.72
C ARG A 32 -14.22 -17.25 0.04
N LEU A 33 -13.18 -17.82 -0.56
CA LEU A 33 -12.38 -18.86 0.10
C LEU A 33 -11.66 -18.37 1.36
N LEU A 34 -11.25 -17.10 1.39
CA LEU A 34 -10.46 -16.54 2.50
C LEU A 34 -11.33 -15.98 3.62
N ASP A 35 -12.42 -15.27 3.30
CA ASP A 35 -13.17 -14.42 4.23
C ASP A 35 -14.51 -15.00 4.68
N VAL A 36 -14.99 -16.08 4.02
CA VAL A 36 -16.25 -16.75 4.42
C VAL A 36 -16.08 -17.40 5.79
N ARG A 37 -17.01 -17.11 6.69
CA ARG A 37 -17.09 -17.76 8.00
C ARG A 37 -17.78 -19.11 7.89
N THR A 38 -17.10 -20.13 8.36
CA THR A 38 -17.62 -21.50 8.50
C THR A 38 -17.79 -21.84 9.97
N ALA A 39 -18.27 -23.05 10.27
CA ALA A 39 -18.33 -23.56 11.64
C ALA A 39 -16.94 -23.62 12.31
N GLU A 40 -15.89 -23.77 11.51
CA GLU A 40 -14.50 -23.84 11.97
C GLU A 40 -13.80 -22.46 12.03
N GLY A 41 -14.51 -21.38 11.66
CA GLY A 41 -13.97 -20.02 11.61
C GLY A 41 -13.78 -19.50 10.18
N PHE A 42 -12.77 -18.64 9.96
CA PHE A 42 -12.40 -18.10 8.65
C PHE A 42 -10.86 -18.05 8.50
N VAL A 43 -10.38 -18.05 7.28
CA VAL A 43 -8.92 -18.10 7.00
C VAL A 43 -8.28 -16.74 7.23
N PHE A 44 -8.74 -15.69 6.53
CA PHE A 44 -8.26 -14.32 6.66
C PHE A 44 -9.37 -13.32 6.38
N ARG A 45 -9.39 -12.24 7.15
CA ARG A 45 -10.20 -11.07 6.83
C ARG A 45 -9.66 -10.41 5.56
N VAL A 46 -10.52 -10.25 4.56
CA VAL A 46 -10.19 -9.58 3.30
C VAL A 46 -10.68 -8.12 3.33
N ASP A 47 -9.78 -7.18 3.09
CA ASP A 47 -10.09 -5.76 2.94
C ASP A 47 -9.62 -5.30 1.55
N MET A 48 -10.57 -4.82 0.74
CA MET A 48 -10.35 -4.35 -0.63
C MET A 48 -10.48 -2.83 -0.78
N ARG A 49 -10.62 -2.07 0.32
CA ARG A 49 -10.88 -0.63 0.28
C ARG A 49 -9.74 0.21 -0.29
N LEU A 50 -8.51 -0.30 -0.22
CA LEU A 50 -7.31 0.38 -0.75
C LEU A 50 -7.05 0.08 -2.24
N ARG A 51 -8.00 -0.57 -2.95
CA ARG A 51 -7.85 -0.76 -4.40
C ARG A 51 -8.05 0.58 -5.14
N PRO A 52 -7.49 0.74 -6.34
CA PRO A 52 -7.70 1.92 -7.17
C PRO A 52 -9.19 2.29 -7.28
N LEU A 53 -9.51 3.57 -7.14
CA LEU A 53 -10.87 4.11 -7.09
C LEU A 53 -11.74 3.62 -5.90
N GLY A 54 -11.14 2.92 -4.93
CA GLY A 54 -11.83 2.44 -3.74
C GLY A 54 -13.02 1.52 -4.05
N GLU A 55 -14.16 1.72 -3.38
CA GLU A 55 -15.35 0.87 -3.54
C GLU A 55 -16.03 1.04 -4.90
N SER A 56 -15.88 2.17 -5.55
CA SER A 56 -16.43 2.43 -6.90
C SER A 56 -15.58 1.85 -8.03
N GLY A 57 -14.33 1.46 -7.74
CA GLY A 57 -13.43 0.89 -8.72
C GLY A 57 -13.63 -0.60 -8.98
N PRO A 58 -13.06 -1.11 -10.09
CA PRO A 58 -13.11 -2.53 -10.41
C PRO A 58 -12.41 -3.37 -9.34
N LEU A 59 -12.82 -4.63 -9.20
CA LEU A 59 -12.21 -5.56 -8.24
C LEU A 59 -10.78 -5.93 -8.64
N THR A 60 -10.54 -6.02 -9.94
CA THR A 60 -9.26 -6.38 -10.54
C THR A 60 -8.88 -5.35 -11.58
N ILE A 61 -7.60 -5.07 -11.76
CA ILE A 61 -7.09 -4.07 -12.70
C ILE A 61 -5.84 -4.60 -13.37
N ASN A 62 -5.65 -4.32 -14.67
CA ASN A 62 -4.40 -4.67 -15.36
C ASN A 62 -3.29 -3.66 -15.05
N PHE A 63 -2.03 -4.02 -15.35
CA PHE A 63 -0.88 -3.16 -15.03
C PHE A 63 -0.92 -1.82 -15.76
N GLY A 64 -1.33 -1.78 -17.02
CA GLY A 64 -1.43 -0.53 -17.78
C GLY A 64 -2.48 0.43 -17.18
N ALA A 65 -3.65 -0.10 -16.83
CA ALA A 65 -4.69 0.71 -16.18
C ALA A 65 -4.30 1.14 -14.76
N LEU A 66 -3.53 0.32 -14.02
CA LEU A 66 -2.96 0.73 -12.74
C LEU A 66 -1.96 1.87 -12.91
N GLU A 67 -1.05 1.77 -13.89
CA GLU A 67 -0.08 2.82 -14.18
C GLU A 67 -0.77 4.15 -14.51
N ASP A 68 -1.73 4.11 -15.42
CA ASP A 68 -2.55 5.27 -15.79
C ASP A 68 -3.26 5.90 -14.58
N TYR A 69 -3.83 5.07 -13.71
CA TYR A 69 -4.47 5.53 -12.49
C TYR A 69 -3.48 6.21 -11.55
N LEU A 70 -2.34 5.58 -11.27
CA LEU A 70 -1.34 6.12 -10.35
C LEU A 70 -0.71 7.42 -10.87
N GLN A 71 -0.54 7.56 -12.19
CA GLN A 71 -0.01 8.79 -12.81
C GLN A 71 -1.02 9.94 -12.80
N LYS A 72 -2.31 9.67 -13.08
CA LYS A 72 -3.33 10.71 -13.29
C LYS A 72 -4.14 11.04 -12.04
N GLN A 73 -4.34 10.07 -11.15
CA GLN A 73 -5.28 10.16 -10.03
C GLN A 73 -4.67 9.75 -8.68
N GLY A 74 -3.51 9.10 -8.68
CA GLY A 74 -2.86 8.60 -7.48
C GLY A 74 -2.55 9.71 -6.48
N ARG A 75 -3.00 9.53 -5.23
CA ARG A 75 -2.91 10.51 -4.13
C ARG A 75 -1.78 10.18 -3.17
N ASP A 76 -1.35 11.15 -2.38
CA ASP A 76 -0.25 10.96 -1.42
C ASP A 76 -0.58 9.95 -0.32
N TRP A 77 -1.85 9.85 0.13
CA TRP A 77 -2.25 8.82 1.07
C TRP A 77 -2.14 7.40 0.49
N GLU A 78 -2.31 7.24 -0.84
CA GLU A 78 -2.10 5.96 -1.51
C GLU A 78 -0.61 5.65 -1.58
N ARG A 79 0.25 6.63 -1.89
CA ARG A 79 1.71 6.45 -1.80
C ARG A 79 2.11 5.93 -0.44
N TYR A 80 1.57 6.52 0.63
CA TYR A 80 1.80 6.08 2.00
C TYR A 80 1.36 4.62 2.21
N ALA A 81 0.18 4.24 1.73
CA ALA A 81 -0.31 2.87 1.84
C ALA A 81 0.54 1.87 1.03
N TRP A 82 0.97 2.26 -0.18
CA TRP A 82 1.77 1.42 -1.06
C TRP A 82 3.21 1.16 -0.55
N VAL A 83 3.75 1.96 0.37
CA VAL A 83 5.05 1.66 1.05
C VAL A 83 5.04 0.25 1.67
N LYS A 84 3.89 -0.18 2.21
CA LYS A 84 3.73 -1.49 2.87
C LYS A 84 3.33 -2.61 1.90
N ALA A 85 3.06 -2.28 0.64
CA ALA A 85 2.61 -3.25 -0.32
C ALA A 85 3.75 -4.19 -0.76
N ARG A 86 3.37 -5.42 -1.05
CA ARG A 86 4.27 -6.44 -1.62
C ARG A 86 3.49 -7.36 -2.54
N ALA A 87 4.11 -7.81 -3.60
CA ALA A 87 3.56 -8.87 -4.43
C ALA A 87 3.56 -10.19 -3.63
N ILE A 88 2.39 -10.79 -3.46
CA ILE A 88 2.22 -12.05 -2.72
C ILE A 88 2.27 -13.23 -3.69
N THR A 89 1.72 -13.05 -4.88
CA THR A 89 1.62 -14.06 -5.95
C THR A 89 2.24 -13.53 -7.23
N GLY A 90 2.33 -14.37 -8.22
CA GLY A 90 2.83 -14.03 -9.55
C GLY A 90 4.25 -14.52 -9.83
N ALA A 91 4.50 -14.85 -11.10
CA ALA A 91 5.81 -15.20 -11.59
C ALA A 91 6.81 -14.03 -11.49
N ALA A 92 8.11 -14.32 -11.55
CA ALA A 92 9.16 -13.31 -11.45
C ALA A 92 8.99 -12.14 -12.45
N LYS A 93 8.51 -12.44 -13.67
CA LYS A 93 8.22 -11.41 -14.68
C LYS A 93 7.19 -10.36 -14.23
N TYR A 94 6.17 -10.76 -13.47
CA TYR A 94 5.14 -9.83 -12.97
C TYR A 94 5.60 -9.03 -11.76
N ARG A 95 6.61 -9.51 -11.03
CA ARG A 95 7.26 -8.72 -9.99
C ARG A 95 7.99 -7.52 -10.58
N GLY A 96 8.66 -7.69 -11.73
CA GLY A 96 9.27 -6.58 -12.47
C GLY A 96 8.25 -5.50 -12.82
N LEU A 97 7.12 -5.88 -13.42
CA LEU A 97 6.03 -4.95 -13.73
C LEU A 97 5.50 -4.19 -12.50
N TYR A 98 5.35 -4.88 -11.36
CA TYR A 98 5.00 -4.22 -10.10
C TYR A 98 6.05 -3.18 -9.68
N ASP A 99 7.32 -3.53 -9.74
CA ASP A 99 8.41 -2.63 -9.40
C ASP A 99 8.50 -1.43 -10.36
N GLU A 100 8.26 -1.65 -11.66
CA GLU A 100 8.28 -0.59 -12.69
C GLU A 100 7.11 0.39 -12.57
N VAL A 101 5.93 -0.07 -12.17
CA VAL A 101 4.72 0.75 -12.05
C VAL A 101 4.59 1.39 -10.66
N VAL A 102 4.73 0.60 -9.60
CA VAL A 102 4.42 1.04 -8.23
C VAL A 102 5.58 1.78 -7.59
N ARG A 103 6.81 1.30 -7.76
CA ARG A 103 7.98 1.90 -7.11
C ARG A 103 8.20 3.37 -7.48
N PRO A 104 8.14 3.81 -8.78
CA PRO A 104 8.27 5.22 -9.14
C PRO A 104 7.15 6.10 -8.58
N PHE A 105 5.94 5.56 -8.47
CA PHE A 105 4.81 6.26 -7.85
C PHE A 105 5.06 6.51 -6.37
N VAL A 106 5.50 5.49 -5.63
CA VAL A 106 5.74 5.58 -4.18
C VAL A 106 6.96 6.45 -3.87
N TYR A 107 8.09 6.16 -4.52
CA TYR A 107 9.39 6.76 -4.23
C TYR A 107 9.82 7.73 -5.33
N ARG A 108 9.20 8.90 -5.35
CA ARG A 108 9.53 9.96 -6.32
C ARG A 108 10.95 10.47 -6.13
N ARG A 109 11.69 10.58 -7.22
CA ARG A 109 13.08 11.08 -7.20
C ARG A 109 13.17 12.56 -6.85
N TYR A 110 12.18 13.34 -7.28
CA TYR A 110 12.08 14.76 -7.00
C TYR A 110 10.98 15.01 -5.99
N LEU A 111 11.31 15.72 -4.92
CA LEU A 111 10.34 16.14 -3.92
C LEU A 111 9.46 17.25 -4.49
N ASP A 112 8.18 16.99 -4.50
CA ASP A 112 7.20 18.06 -4.56
C ASP A 112 7.10 18.71 -3.16
N PHE A 113 7.18 20.03 -3.09
CA PHE A 113 7.04 20.77 -1.82
C PHE A 113 5.69 20.47 -1.14
N GLY A 114 4.66 20.13 -1.91
CA GLY A 114 3.36 19.70 -1.40
C GLY A 114 3.38 18.42 -0.56
N VAL A 115 4.41 17.56 -0.67
CA VAL A 115 4.48 16.30 0.09
C VAL A 115 4.49 16.55 1.60
N TYR A 116 5.21 17.58 2.07
CA TYR A 116 5.23 17.90 3.50
C TYR A 116 3.87 18.36 4.01
N GLU A 117 3.15 19.14 3.21
CA GLU A 117 1.81 19.61 3.53
C GLU A 117 0.82 18.45 3.55
N SER A 118 0.82 17.62 2.53
CA SER A 118 0.00 16.40 2.46
C SER A 118 0.24 15.45 3.63
N LEU A 119 1.49 15.27 4.07
CA LEU A 119 1.81 14.46 5.24
C LEU A 119 1.29 15.07 6.55
N ARG A 120 1.39 16.40 6.72
CA ARG A 120 0.83 17.11 7.88
C ARG A 120 -0.70 16.99 7.93
N GLU A 121 -1.35 17.17 6.80
CA GLU A 121 -2.81 17.01 6.69
C GLU A 121 -3.22 15.58 7.01
N MET A 122 -2.50 14.58 6.49
CA MET A 122 -2.76 13.18 6.78
C MET A 122 -2.62 12.88 8.28
N LYS A 123 -1.55 13.36 8.94
CA LYS A 123 -1.38 13.23 10.40
C LYS A 123 -2.52 13.88 11.16
N SER A 124 -2.93 15.08 10.74
CA SER A 124 -4.05 15.81 11.34
C SER A 124 -5.38 15.06 11.19
N MET A 125 -5.65 14.47 10.02
CA MET A 125 -6.84 13.63 9.81
C MET A 125 -6.84 12.39 10.72
N ILE A 126 -5.70 11.72 10.84
CA ILE A 126 -5.54 10.55 11.73
C ILE A 126 -5.81 10.96 13.18
N ALA A 127 -5.23 12.05 13.66
CA ALA A 127 -5.41 12.53 15.03
C ALA A 127 -6.88 12.88 15.32
N ARG A 128 -7.56 13.54 14.39
CA ARG A 128 -9.00 13.85 14.52
C ARG A 128 -9.85 12.59 14.59
N GLU A 129 -9.53 11.57 13.79
CA GLU A 129 -10.27 10.31 13.80
C GLU A 129 -10.05 9.52 15.09
N VAL A 130 -8.83 9.52 15.65
CA VAL A 130 -8.51 8.94 16.97
C VAL A 130 -9.31 9.61 18.07
N ALA A 131 -9.34 10.95 18.09
CA ALA A 131 -10.11 11.72 19.06
C ALA A 131 -11.62 11.47 18.92
N ARG A 132 -12.14 11.45 17.69
CA ARG A 132 -13.57 11.21 17.41
C ARG A 132 -14.04 9.84 17.88
N ARG A 133 -13.17 8.83 17.85
CA ARG A 133 -13.50 7.44 18.25
C ARG A 133 -13.10 7.09 19.66
N ASP A 134 -12.60 8.04 20.44
CA ASP A 134 -12.10 7.83 21.80
C ASP A 134 -11.07 6.67 21.89
N LEU A 135 -10.09 6.72 20.99
CA LEU A 135 -9.04 5.70 20.89
C LEU A 135 -7.71 6.14 21.50
N GLN A 136 -7.74 7.03 22.51
CA GLN A 136 -6.54 7.59 23.16
C GLN A 136 -5.66 6.49 23.75
N ASP A 137 -6.27 5.49 24.41
CA ASP A 137 -5.56 4.40 25.07
C ASP A 137 -5.32 3.19 24.15
N ASN A 138 -5.59 3.33 22.85
CA ASN A 138 -5.42 2.23 21.91
C ASN A 138 -3.94 2.09 21.52
N VAL A 139 -3.31 0.97 21.87
CA VAL A 139 -1.88 0.69 21.59
C VAL A 139 -1.49 0.86 20.13
N LYS A 140 -2.41 0.62 19.21
CA LYS A 140 -2.13 0.75 17.78
C LYS A 140 -2.36 2.16 17.26
N LEU A 141 -3.42 2.84 17.72
CA LEU A 141 -3.95 4.06 17.11
C LEU A 141 -3.78 5.29 17.98
N GLY A 142 -3.61 5.14 19.29
CA GLY A 142 -3.42 6.23 20.23
C GLY A 142 -2.05 6.93 20.07
N PRO A 143 -1.85 8.03 20.79
CA PRO A 143 -0.57 8.74 20.83
C PRO A 143 0.58 7.81 21.24
N GLY A 144 1.71 7.87 20.54
CA GLY A 144 2.86 6.96 20.75
C GLY A 144 2.61 5.51 20.29
N GLY A 145 1.44 5.20 19.70
CA GLY A 145 1.10 3.87 19.26
C GLY A 145 1.81 3.47 17.96
N ILE A 146 1.68 2.19 17.61
CA ILE A 146 2.35 1.57 16.44
C ILE A 146 2.15 2.38 15.15
N ARG A 147 0.94 2.94 14.94
CA ARG A 147 0.63 3.72 13.75
C ARG A 147 1.39 5.04 13.67
N GLU A 148 1.68 5.67 14.81
CA GLU A 148 2.46 6.91 14.84
C GLU A 148 3.92 6.64 14.52
N ILE A 149 4.48 5.56 15.05
CA ILE A 149 5.82 5.09 14.71
C ILE A 149 5.91 4.77 13.21
N GLU A 150 4.97 4.00 12.69
CA GLU A 150 4.87 3.71 11.25
C GLU A 150 4.81 5.00 10.41
N PHE A 151 4.05 5.99 10.88
CA PHE A 151 3.89 7.24 10.16
C PHE A 151 5.23 8.01 10.06
N ILE A 152 5.98 8.12 11.16
CA ILE A 152 7.29 8.80 11.18
C ILE A 152 8.24 8.13 10.18
N VAL A 153 8.35 6.81 10.23
CA VAL A 153 9.26 6.05 9.36
C VAL A 153 8.84 6.15 7.90
N GLN A 154 7.56 5.93 7.60
CA GLN A 154 7.07 5.96 6.21
C GLN A 154 7.12 7.36 5.61
N ALA A 155 6.92 8.41 6.40
CA ALA A 155 7.13 9.78 5.94
C ALA A 155 8.58 10.00 5.47
N GLN A 156 9.57 9.53 6.22
CA GLN A 156 10.98 9.59 5.82
C GLN A 156 11.25 8.74 4.56
N GLN A 157 10.62 7.57 4.45
CA GLN A 157 10.74 6.72 3.27
C GLN A 157 10.16 7.41 2.01
N LEU A 158 9.01 8.09 2.13
CA LEU A 158 8.39 8.83 1.02
C LEU A 158 9.23 10.05 0.59
N ILE A 159 9.85 10.73 1.56
CA ILE A 159 10.65 11.93 1.32
C ILE A 159 12.02 11.57 0.72
N ARG A 160 12.66 10.52 1.20
CA ARG A 160 14.06 10.18 0.90
C ARG A 160 14.24 8.94 0.04
N GLY A 161 13.24 8.06 -0.02
CA GLY A 161 13.35 6.78 -0.70
C GLY A 161 13.64 6.87 -2.20
N GLY A 162 13.28 7.97 -2.86
CA GLY A 162 13.64 8.19 -4.25
C GLY A 162 15.14 8.42 -4.49
N ALA A 163 15.81 9.08 -3.56
CA ALA A 163 17.26 9.32 -3.57
C ALA A 163 18.04 8.19 -2.88
N GLU A 164 17.43 7.50 -1.91
CA GLU A 164 18.04 6.47 -1.07
C GLU A 164 17.30 5.13 -1.23
N PRO A 165 17.57 4.34 -2.28
CA PRO A 165 16.86 3.10 -2.56
C PRO A 165 16.88 2.07 -1.42
N ARG A 166 17.89 2.11 -0.55
CA ARG A 166 17.96 1.27 0.65
C ARG A 166 16.82 1.51 1.63
N LEU A 167 16.13 2.65 1.58
CA LEU A 167 14.96 2.95 2.41
C LEU A 167 13.67 2.34 1.85
N GLN A 168 13.68 1.80 0.63
CA GLN A 168 12.53 1.20 -0.03
C GLN A 168 12.29 -0.21 0.52
N THR A 169 11.70 -0.30 1.69
CA THR A 169 11.36 -1.57 2.36
C THR A 169 9.99 -1.49 3.03
N PRO A 170 9.14 -2.53 2.95
CA PRO A 170 7.87 -2.57 3.64
C PRO A 170 8.00 -2.87 5.14
N SER A 171 9.19 -3.30 5.60
CA SER A 171 9.44 -3.66 6.99
C SER A 171 9.89 -2.46 7.81
N LEU A 172 9.13 -2.10 8.85
CA LEU A 172 9.46 -1.06 9.80
C LEU A 172 10.80 -1.32 10.48
N LEU A 173 10.98 -2.53 11.02
CA LEU A 173 12.21 -2.93 11.71
C LEU A 173 13.45 -2.93 10.81
N THR A 174 13.26 -3.07 9.50
CA THR A 174 14.35 -2.94 8.53
C THR A 174 14.61 -1.48 8.17
N ALA A 175 13.58 -0.64 8.17
CA ALA A 175 13.68 0.77 7.82
C ALA A 175 14.39 1.60 8.90
N LEU A 176 14.10 1.35 10.18
CA LEU A 176 14.64 2.09 11.32
C LEU A 176 16.17 2.18 11.32
N PRO A 177 16.94 1.06 11.32
CA PRO A 177 18.41 1.14 11.30
C PRO A 177 18.96 1.75 10.01
N ARG A 178 18.23 1.67 8.90
CA ARG A 178 18.63 2.31 7.64
C ARG A 178 18.45 3.83 7.69
N LEU A 179 17.41 4.31 8.38
CA LEU A 179 17.18 5.74 8.61
C LEU A 179 18.25 6.34 9.54
N GLU A 180 18.64 5.61 10.59
CA GLU A 180 19.76 5.98 11.44
C GLU A 180 21.07 6.05 10.64
N GLY A 181 21.42 5.00 9.90
CA GLY A 181 22.61 4.96 9.05
C GLY A 181 22.63 6.05 7.96
N ALA A 182 21.45 6.52 7.54
CA ALA A 182 21.31 7.68 6.64
C ALA A 182 21.34 9.03 7.36
N LYS A 183 21.47 9.06 8.68
CA LYS A 183 21.42 10.26 9.55
C LYS A 183 20.11 11.06 9.42
N LEU A 184 19.02 10.36 9.14
CA LEU A 184 17.68 10.94 9.05
C LEU A 184 16.92 10.84 10.39
N LEU A 185 17.30 9.90 11.23
CA LEU A 185 16.88 9.78 12.63
C LEU A 185 18.14 9.62 13.50
N SER A 186 18.09 10.12 14.74
CA SER A 186 19.15 9.89 15.70
C SER A 186 19.08 8.48 16.30
N ALA A 187 20.20 7.94 16.78
CA ALA A 187 20.22 6.67 17.51
C ALA A 187 19.27 6.68 18.71
N GLN A 188 19.20 7.80 19.42
CA GLN A 188 18.25 7.97 20.53
C GLN A 188 16.81 7.86 20.05
N THR A 189 16.43 8.56 18.98
CA THR A 189 15.08 8.49 18.41
C THR A 189 14.72 7.05 17.96
N VAL A 190 15.67 6.34 17.36
CA VAL A 190 15.45 4.95 16.91
C VAL A 190 15.26 3.99 18.10
N ALA A 191 15.93 4.27 19.23
CA ALA A 191 15.79 3.46 20.46
C ALA A 191 14.47 3.75 21.19
N GLU A 192 13.89 4.95 21.04
CA GLU A 192 12.62 5.37 21.64
C GLU A 192 11.39 4.90 20.82
N LEU A 193 11.56 4.64 19.51
CA LEU A 193 10.50 4.17 18.60
C LEU A 193 10.39 2.64 18.58
#